data_1072a436990e3e0ed3e7a54daef752a3
#
_entry.id   1072a436990e3e0ed3e7a54daef752a3
#
_cell.length_a   1.000
_cell.length_b   1.000
_cell.length_c   1.000
_cell.angle_alpha   90.00
_cell.angle_beta   90.00
_cell.angle_gamma   90.00
#
_symmetry.space_group_name_H-M   'P 1'
#
loop_
_entity.id
_entity.type
_entity.pdbx_description
1 polymer ?
#
loop_
_entity_poly.entity_id
_entity_poly.type
_entity_poly.pdbx_seq_one_letter_code
_entity_poly.pdbx_strand_id
1 'polypeptide(L)'
;MSSLSVNTALAGGLTAGGLVAGASLANAPPSPMLESYYGTYQACSPMPSPLLLPSADDGRALEPLSPLGSDNEGDSRRRSRRARFHDAEDITTQLAQALKSSHRPDTSPLIEILPSLTHEQVMELRAEYKRLVKTGPERKGVNLAKHIRARLKDEDPLLMKASYSVALGRWESEAYWANFWYQGDKTRRELLIESLMGRTNGEIRLIKEAFTDKKYDNSLIKCMKEELKEDKFKKAVLMVLDERRMEEYDHYGRLQPIDYGLVDQDVADLRRAVRSEKGGETAMITIIVQRSDSHLRAILQEYERQFRANFARDALKKSGNLVGELLAHILNGVINRPVRDALLLHHAISASRKDGLRRELLISRLVRYHWDPDHMRAVKQAYRERYNRGLSDAVREATSGEWGMFCEELCIARTPPDVRRFDKISYSVR
;
A
#
# COMPACT_ATOMS: atom_id res chain seq x y z
N MET A 1 -29.11 -17.15 -59.08
CA MET A 1 -29.92 -18.20 -58.42
C MET A 1 -29.52 -18.23 -56.99
N SER A 2 -30.28 -17.58 -56.17
CA SER A 2 -31.18 -18.13 -55.15
C SER A 2 -30.37 -18.61 -53.93
N SER A 3 -30.65 -18.29 -52.72
CA SER A 3 -31.82 -17.66 -52.06
C SER A 3 -31.48 -17.26 -50.64
N LEU A 4 -32.16 -16.25 -50.20
CA LEU A 4 -32.39 -15.81 -48.83
C LEU A 4 -32.92 -16.94 -47.91
N SER A 5 -32.63 -16.89 -46.63
CA SER A 5 -33.68 -17.10 -45.64
C SER A 5 -33.39 -16.36 -44.34
N VAL A 6 -34.35 -15.48 -44.04
CA VAL A 6 -34.63 -14.81 -42.80
C VAL A 6 -35.29 -15.81 -41.86
N ASN A 7 -34.95 -15.80 -40.59
CA ASN A 7 -35.87 -16.24 -39.55
C ASN A 7 -35.83 -15.37 -38.33
N THR A 8 -36.90 -14.61 -38.17
CA THR A 8 -37.40 -13.95 -36.99
C THR A 8 -38.07 -14.96 -36.08
N ALA A 9 -37.78 -14.91 -34.81
CA ALA A 9 -38.70 -15.34 -33.77
C ALA A 9 -38.57 -14.51 -32.53
N LEU A 10 -39.66 -13.88 -32.19
CA LEU A 10 -39.96 -13.12 -30.96
C LEU A 10 -40.17 -14.05 -29.78
N ALA A 11 -40.11 -13.40 -28.64
CA ALA A 11 -40.80 -13.57 -27.35
C ALA A 11 -39.84 -13.93 -26.22
N GLY A 12 -39.54 -13.03 -25.30
CA GLY A 12 -40.45 -12.70 -24.18
C GLY A 12 -39.82 -13.26 -22.90
N GLY A 13 -39.35 -12.37 -22.00
CA GLY A 13 -38.92 -12.76 -20.66
C GLY A 13 -38.19 -11.64 -19.95
N LEU A 14 -38.94 -10.72 -19.35
CA LEU A 14 -38.42 -9.78 -18.34
C LEU A 14 -38.02 -10.57 -17.10
N THR A 15 -36.75 -10.55 -16.73
CA THR A 15 -36.32 -10.73 -15.34
C THR A 15 -35.35 -9.63 -14.98
N ALA A 16 -35.70 -8.95 -13.92
CA ALA A 16 -34.96 -7.86 -13.32
C ALA A 16 -33.63 -8.36 -12.73
N GLY A 17 -32.61 -7.50 -12.77
CA GLY A 17 -31.50 -7.58 -11.86
C GLY A 17 -30.20 -8.14 -12.43
N GLY A 18 -29.62 -7.51 -13.43
CA GLY A 18 -28.23 -7.69 -13.79
C GLY A 18 -27.56 -6.33 -13.84
N LEU A 19 -26.91 -5.92 -12.77
CA LEU A 19 -25.95 -4.83 -12.78
C LEU A 19 -24.87 -5.19 -13.82
N VAL A 20 -24.93 -4.56 -14.98
CA VAL A 20 -23.87 -4.64 -15.97
C VAL A 20 -22.64 -3.91 -15.40
N ALA A 21 -21.78 -4.69 -14.77
CA ALA A 21 -20.42 -4.30 -14.50
C ALA A 21 -19.69 -4.18 -15.84
N GLY A 22 -19.11 -3.02 -16.11
CA GLY A 22 -18.15 -2.92 -17.19
C GLY A 22 -18.51 -1.96 -18.31
N ALA A 23 -18.82 -0.69 -17.98
CA ALA A 23 -18.41 0.35 -18.90
C ALA A 23 -16.88 0.49 -18.77
N SER A 24 -16.17 -0.23 -19.61
CA SER A 24 -14.74 -0.12 -19.80
C SER A 24 -14.37 1.35 -20.01
N LEU A 25 -13.54 1.92 -19.14
CA LEU A 25 -12.91 3.24 -19.31
C LEU A 25 -11.91 3.24 -20.49
N ALA A 26 -11.97 2.23 -21.34
CA ALA A 26 -11.06 1.97 -22.46
C ALA A 26 -11.12 2.98 -23.61
N ASN A 27 -12.06 3.95 -23.60
CA ASN A 27 -12.27 4.86 -24.73
C ASN A 27 -11.80 6.30 -24.50
N ALA A 28 -10.98 6.59 -23.49
CA ALA A 28 -10.27 7.86 -23.46
C ALA A 28 -9.05 7.74 -24.40
N PRO A 29 -8.89 8.62 -25.41
CA PRO A 29 -7.72 8.55 -26.29
C PRO A 29 -6.46 8.72 -25.44
N PRO A 30 -5.49 7.80 -25.56
CA PRO A 30 -4.23 7.91 -24.85
C PRO A 30 -3.57 9.24 -25.21
N SER A 31 -2.98 9.91 -24.22
CA SER A 31 -2.10 11.05 -24.52
C SER A 31 -1.05 10.56 -25.54
N PRO A 32 -0.84 11.27 -26.68
CA PRO A 32 0.03 10.77 -27.74
C PRO A 32 1.49 10.55 -27.36
N MET A 33 1.86 10.88 -26.12
CA MET A 33 3.21 10.74 -25.55
C MET A 33 3.31 9.62 -24.51
N LEU A 34 2.23 8.92 -24.19
CA LEU A 34 2.20 7.93 -23.11
C LEU A 34 1.58 6.62 -23.61
N GLU A 35 2.28 5.52 -23.36
CA GLU A 35 1.79 4.17 -23.66
C GLU A 35 0.49 3.90 -22.90
N SER A 36 -0.47 3.20 -23.51
CA SER A 36 -1.68 2.72 -22.85
C SER A 36 -1.27 1.85 -21.65
N TYR A 37 -1.83 2.14 -20.49
CA TYR A 37 -1.52 1.42 -19.26
C TYR A 37 -2.81 0.99 -18.56
N TYR A 38 -2.93 -0.31 -18.32
CA TYR A 38 -4.03 -0.92 -17.58
C TYR A 38 -3.58 -1.23 -16.16
N GLY A 39 -3.50 -0.20 -15.33
CA GLY A 39 -3.08 -0.34 -13.95
C GLY A 39 -4.22 -0.76 -13.01
N THR A 40 -3.91 -0.83 -11.73
CA THR A 40 -4.81 -1.26 -10.67
C THR A 40 -6.09 -0.43 -10.61
N TYR A 41 -5.99 0.90 -10.70
CA TYR A 41 -7.14 1.80 -10.55
C TYR A 41 -8.04 1.85 -11.79
N GLN A 42 -7.49 1.62 -12.97
CA GLN A 42 -8.28 1.48 -14.19
C GLN A 42 -9.05 0.16 -14.22
N ALA A 43 -8.52 -0.89 -13.60
CA ALA A 43 -9.17 -2.20 -13.48
C ALA A 43 -10.15 -2.28 -12.30
N CYS A 44 -10.06 -1.40 -11.31
CA CYS A 44 -10.94 -1.39 -10.15
C CYS A 44 -12.28 -0.73 -10.45
N SER A 45 -13.33 -1.17 -9.74
CA SER A 45 -14.62 -0.50 -9.70
C SER A 45 -14.48 0.95 -9.26
N PRO A 46 -15.41 1.85 -9.67
CA PRO A 46 -15.34 3.25 -9.30
C PRO A 46 -15.19 3.43 -7.79
N MET A 47 -14.22 4.26 -7.40
CA MET A 47 -14.02 4.61 -6.00
C MET A 47 -15.20 5.44 -5.47
N PRO A 48 -15.47 5.40 -4.15
CA PRO A 48 -16.54 6.18 -3.55
C PRO A 48 -16.36 7.67 -3.83
N SER A 49 -17.51 8.38 -3.94
CA SER A 49 -17.53 9.84 -4.06
C SER A 49 -16.99 10.51 -2.79
N PRO A 50 -16.32 11.67 -2.90
CA PRO A 50 -16.00 12.49 -1.73
C PRO A 50 -17.17 12.85 -0.83
N LEU A 51 -18.37 12.97 -1.38
CA LEU A 51 -19.60 13.23 -0.60
C LEU A 51 -20.06 12.06 0.27
N LEU A 52 -19.51 10.87 0.08
CA LEU A 52 -19.73 9.72 0.97
C LEU A 52 -18.79 9.76 2.19
N LEU A 53 -17.89 10.72 2.26
CA LEU A 53 -17.20 11.04 3.51
C LEU A 53 -18.26 11.60 4.48
N PRO A 54 -18.31 11.12 5.76
CA PRO A 54 -19.16 11.76 6.76
C PRO A 54 -18.81 13.25 6.78
N SER A 55 -19.81 14.10 6.56
CA SER A 55 -19.63 15.54 6.74
C SER A 55 -19.15 15.77 8.16
N ALA A 56 -18.14 16.60 8.34
CA ALA A 56 -17.68 17.03 9.66
C ALA A 56 -18.80 17.75 10.46
N ASP A 57 -19.91 18.08 9.79
CA ASP A 57 -21.07 18.77 10.32
C ASP A 57 -22.15 17.83 10.92
N ASP A 58 -22.08 16.54 10.61
CA ASP A 58 -22.96 15.56 11.26
C ASP A 58 -22.40 15.19 12.63
N GLY A 59 -22.34 16.08 13.60
CA GLY A 59 -22.06 15.95 15.05
C GLY A 59 -21.75 14.56 15.64
N ARG A 60 -21.60 13.56 14.82
CA ARG A 60 -20.94 12.29 15.08
C ARG A 60 -19.46 12.49 14.85
N ALA A 61 -18.81 13.23 15.79
CA ALA A 61 -17.45 12.92 16.14
C ALA A 61 -17.35 11.39 16.05
N LEU A 62 -16.34 10.90 15.34
CA LEU A 62 -15.94 9.50 15.44
C LEU A 62 -15.86 9.21 16.93
N GLU A 63 -16.93 8.66 17.50
CA GLU A 63 -16.85 8.10 18.85
C GLU A 63 -15.61 7.21 18.78
N PRO A 64 -14.67 7.37 19.72
CA PRO A 64 -13.57 6.43 19.82
C PRO A 64 -14.25 5.08 19.90
N LEU A 65 -14.08 4.26 18.85
CA LEU A 65 -14.65 2.93 18.76
C LEU A 65 -14.39 2.27 20.09
N SER A 66 -15.41 2.16 20.92
CA SER A 66 -15.37 1.34 22.12
C SER A 66 -14.76 0.03 21.69
N PRO A 67 -13.85 -0.58 22.45
CA PRO A 67 -13.31 -1.89 22.11
C PRO A 67 -14.48 -2.85 22.03
N LEU A 68 -15.09 -2.91 20.85
CA LEU A 68 -16.10 -3.90 20.52
C LEU A 68 -15.46 -5.25 20.65
N GLY A 69 -16.13 -6.03 21.46
CA GLY A 69 -15.74 -7.31 21.95
C GLY A 69 -14.99 -8.16 20.94
N SER A 70 -13.98 -8.82 21.49
CA SER A 70 -13.43 -10.08 21.05
C SER A 70 -14.02 -10.56 19.71
N ASP A 71 -13.22 -10.43 18.65
CA ASP A 71 -13.46 -11.17 17.41
C ASP A 71 -13.63 -12.66 17.78
N ASN A 72 -14.87 -13.07 17.93
CA ASN A 72 -15.26 -14.46 18.07
C ASN A 72 -15.24 -15.08 16.67
N GLU A 73 -14.10 -14.97 15.98
CA GLU A 73 -13.81 -15.87 14.88
C GLU A 73 -13.56 -17.24 15.51
N GLY A 74 -14.46 -18.16 15.25
CA GLY A 74 -14.39 -19.53 15.71
C GLY A 74 -13.10 -20.19 15.24
N ASP A 75 -12.01 -19.90 15.90
CA ASP A 75 -10.74 -20.59 15.73
C ASP A 75 -10.59 -21.63 16.84
N SER A 76 -10.85 -22.87 16.48
CA SER A 76 -10.59 -24.05 17.30
C SER A 76 -9.11 -24.33 17.53
N ARG A 77 -8.22 -23.38 17.25
CA ARG A 77 -6.79 -23.42 17.57
C ARG A 77 -6.36 -22.17 18.33
N ARG A 78 -6.85 -22.04 19.57
CA ARG A 78 -6.21 -21.17 20.56
C ARG A 78 -4.80 -21.67 20.82
N ARG A 79 -3.84 -21.31 19.96
CA ARG A 79 -2.44 -21.27 20.38
C ARG A 79 -2.34 -20.22 21.47
N SER A 80 -2.05 -20.67 22.68
CA SER A 80 -1.75 -19.82 23.83
C SER A 80 -0.81 -18.70 23.37
N ARG A 81 -1.33 -17.47 23.28
CA ARG A 81 -0.50 -16.28 23.04
C ARG A 81 0.30 -16.03 24.30
N ARG A 82 1.47 -16.67 24.43
CA ARG A 82 2.47 -16.25 25.40
C ARG A 82 2.86 -14.83 25.03
N ALA A 83 2.76 -13.89 25.97
CA ALA A 83 3.41 -12.60 25.86
C ALA A 83 4.90 -12.87 25.63
N ARG A 84 5.38 -12.72 24.40
CA ARG A 84 6.80 -12.83 24.08
C ARG A 84 7.42 -11.51 24.48
N PHE A 85 8.22 -11.50 25.53
CA PHE A 85 9.16 -10.43 25.77
C PHE A 85 10.08 -10.36 24.55
N HIS A 86 10.28 -9.17 24.01
CA HIS A 86 11.23 -8.94 22.94
C HIS A 86 12.65 -9.06 23.50
N ASP A 87 13.28 -10.20 23.26
CA ASP A 87 14.69 -10.44 23.54
C ASP A 87 15.43 -10.57 22.19
N ALA A 88 16.10 -9.52 21.80
CA ALA A 88 16.79 -9.47 20.50
C ALA A 88 17.92 -10.51 20.39
N GLU A 89 18.59 -10.88 21.50
CA GLU A 89 19.64 -11.89 21.51
C GLU A 89 19.08 -13.31 21.32
N ASP A 90 18.00 -13.65 22.03
CA ASP A 90 17.31 -14.93 21.89
C ASP A 90 16.72 -15.09 20.48
N ILE A 91 16.01 -14.07 19.99
CA ILE A 91 15.47 -14.04 18.64
C ILE A 91 16.59 -14.20 17.60
N THR A 92 17.71 -13.49 17.77
CA THR A 92 18.86 -13.62 16.89
C THR A 92 19.39 -15.04 16.84
N THR A 93 19.51 -15.68 17.99
CA THR A 93 20.01 -17.06 18.10
C THR A 93 19.07 -18.04 17.38
N GLN A 94 17.76 -17.91 17.60
CA GLN A 94 16.75 -18.73 16.92
C GLN A 94 16.83 -18.56 15.39
N LEU A 95 16.85 -17.33 14.89
CA LEU A 95 16.93 -17.05 13.46
C LEU A 95 18.26 -17.47 12.85
N ALA A 96 19.38 -17.32 13.57
CA ALA A 96 20.68 -17.78 13.11
C ALA A 96 20.74 -19.29 12.97
N GLN A 97 20.14 -20.02 13.91
CA GLN A 97 20.04 -21.47 13.86
C GLN A 97 19.13 -21.92 12.71
N ALA A 98 17.97 -21.28 12.53
CA ALA A 98 17.02 -21.54 11.46
C ALA A 98 17.63 -21.34 10.06
N LEU A 99 18.50 -20.34 9.89
CA LEU A 99 19.17 -20.01 8.63
C LEU A 99 20.53 -20.70 8.46
N LYS A 100 20.91 -21.64 9.32
CA LYS A 100 22.21 -22.30 9.27
C LYS A 100 22.43 -23.06 7.95
N SER A 101 23.63 -23.01 7.41
CA SER A 101 23.97 -23.47 6.06
C SER A 101 23.97 -24.99 5.86
N SER A 102 24.02 -25.79 6.94
CA SER A 102 24.21 -27.24 6.87
C SER A 102 22.97 -28.03 6.40
N HIS A 103 21.78 -27.42 6.43
CA HIS A 103 20.52 -28.07 6.10
C HIS A 103 19.57 -27.10 5.38
N ARG A 104 18.42 -27.62 4.91
CA ARG A 104 17.30 -26.80 4.48
C ARG A 104 16.91 -25.84 5.63
N PRO A 105 16.70 -24.53 5.33
CA PRO A 105 16.30 -23.58 6.37
C PRO A 105 15.03 -24.02 7.10
N ASP A 106 15.01 -23.87 8.42
CA ASP A 106 13.76 -23.96 9.19
C ASP A 106 13.03 -22.62 9.09
N THR A 107 11.90 -22.63 8.40
CA THR A 107 11.14 -21.41 8.12
C THR A 107 10.19 -21.03 9.25
N SER A 108 9.92 -21.93 10.20
CA SER A 108 8.96 -21.68 11.29
C SER A 108 9.33 -20.46 12.14
N PRO A 109 10.59 -20.26 12.59
CA PRO A 109 10.94 -19.05 13.34
C PRO A 109 10.80 -17.76 12.53
N LEU A 110 11.04 -17.81 11.22
CA LEU A 110 10.86 -16.66 10.35
C LEU A 110 9.39 -16.24 10.27
N ILE A 111 8.48 -17.23 10.10
CA ILE A 111 7.04 -17.02 9.98
C ILE A 111 6.43 -16.53 11.30
N GLU A 112 6.87 -17.06 12.42
CA GLU A 112 6.30 -16.73 13.72
C GLU A 112 6.85 -15.41 14.29
N ILE A 113 8.12 -15.09 14.05
CA ILE A 113 8.80 -13.97 14.70
C ILE A 113 8.69 -12.69 13.87
N LEU A 114 9.14 -12.72 12.61
CA LEU A 114 9.29 -11.48 11.83
C LEU A 114 8.00 -10.66 11.70
N PRO A 115 6.82 -11.25 11.38
CA PRO A 115 5.59 -10.49 11.29
C PRO A 115 5.09 -9.92 12.62
N SER A 116 5.66 -10.38 13.75
CA SER A 116 5.25 -9.93 15.08
C SER A 116 6.02 -8.71 15.59
N LEU A 117 7.11 -8.33 14.92
CA LEU A 117 8.00 -7.27 15.35
C LEU A 117 7.54 -5.90 14.88
N THR A 118 7.75 -4.87 15.70
CA THR A 118 7.66 -3.46 15.27
C THR A 118 8.87 -3.07 14.43
N HIS A 119 8.80 -1.91 13.77
CA HIS A 119 9.94 -1.38 13.01
C HIS A 119 11.20 -1.26 13.87
N GLU A 120 11.06 -0.70 15.07
CA GLU A 120 12.15 -0.48 16.03
C GLU A 120 12.78 -1.81 16.46
N GLN A 121 11.93 -2.81 16.75
CA GLN A 121 12.39 -4.16 17.11
C GLN A 121 13.11 -4.85 15.96
N VAL A 122 12.67 -4.63 14.72
CA VAL A 122 13.42 -5.15 13.55
C VAL A 122 14.78 -4.47 13.42
N MET A 123 14.88 -3.17 13.66
CA MET A 123 16.16 -2.46 13.60
C MET A 123 17.12 -2.92 14.69
N GLU A 124 16.63 -3.12 15.91
CA GLU A 124 17.39 -3.71 17.03
C GLU A 124 17.85 -5.12 16.70
N LEU A 125 16.95 -5.97 16.23
CA LEU A 125 17.27 -7.33 15.78
C LEU A 125 18.36 -7.36 14.71
N ARG A 126 18.31 -6.45 13.74
CA ARG A 126 19.34 -6.36 12.69
C ARG A 126 20.72 -5.99 13.24
N ALA A 127 20.75 -5.07 14.21
CA ALA A 127 21.99 -4.69 14.88
C ALA A 127 22.58 -5.88 15.66
N GLU A 128 21.73 -6.56 16.43
CA GLU A 128 22.12 -7.71 17.24
C GLU A 128 22.55 -8.90 16.37
N TYR A 129 21.80 -9.18 15.29
CA TYR A 129 22.18 -10.22 14.30
C TYR A 129 23.56 -9.99 13.70
N LYS A 130 23.87 -8.74 13.35
CA LYS A 130 25.19 -8.36 12.82
C LYS A 130 26.29 -8.50 13.88
N ARG A 131 25.97 -8.30 15.16
CA ARG A 131 26.89 -8.47 16.29
C ARG A 131 27.23 -9.94 16.55
N LEU A 132 26.22 -10.81 16.59
CA LEU A 132 26.36 -12.22 16.97
C LEU A 132 26.76 -13.13 15.80
N VAL A 133 26.14 -12.95 14.63
CA VAL A 133 26.35 -13.83 13.49
C VAL A 133 27.53 -13.33 12.64
N LYS A 134 28.59 -14.10 12.62
CA LYS A 134 29.82 -13.79 11.90
C LYS A 134 30.13 -14.83 10.83
N THR A 135 30.67 -14.40 9.71
CA THR A 135 31.08 -15.29 8.61
C THR A 135 32.45 -14.92 8.06
N GLY A 136 33.09 -15.90 7.44
CA GLY A 136 34.39 -15.77 6.81
C GLY A 136 35.55 -15.65 7.79
N PRO A 137 36.81 -15.67 7.24
CA PRO A 137 38.03 -15.62 8.05
C PRO A 137 38.14 -14.30 8.84
N GLU A 138 37.61 -13.20 8.30
CA GLU A 138 37.63 -11.87 8.93
C GLU A 138 36.51 -11.69 9.98
N ARG A 139 35.72 -12.72 10.23
CA ARG A 139 34.56 -12.68 11.17
C ARG A 139 33.66 -11.45 10.95
N LYS A 140 33.35 -11.14 9.68
CA LYS A 140 32.45 -10.03 9.35
C LYS A 140 31.03 -10.31 9.79
N GLY A 141 30.37 -9.32 10.40
CA GLY A 141 28.98 -9.38 10.81
C GLY A 141 28.03 -9.55 9.63
N VAL A 142 27.08 -10.48 9.76
CA VAL A 142 26.08 -10.80 8.73
C VAL A 142 24.88 -9.88 8.82
N ASN A 143 24.41 -9.37 7.69
CA ASN A 143 23.15 -8.65 7.61
C ASN A 143 22.00 -9.66 7.52
N LEU A 144 21.01 -9.58 8.43
CA LEU A 144 19.87 -10.51 8.52
C LEU A 144 19.11 -10.62 7.20
N ALA A 145 18.71 -9.49 6.60
CA ALA A 145 17.95 -9.51 5.36
C ALA A 145 18.73 -10.18 4.22
N LYS A 146 20.02 -9.87 4.07
CA LYS A 146 20.88 -10.52 3.07
C LYS A 146 21.04 -12.02 3.33
N HIS A 147 21.08 -12.44 4.60
CA HIS A 147 21.17 -13.86 4.95
C HIS A 147 19.87 -14.59 4.57
N ILE A 148 18.71 -14.05 4.92
CA ILE A 148 17.40 -14.56 4.49
C ILE A 148 17.38 -14.73 2.96
N ARG A 149 17.75 -13.68 2.23
CA ARG A 149 17.80 -13.72 0.75
C ARG A 149 18.72 -14.83 0.23
N ALA A 150 19.91 -14.96 0.80
CA ALA A 150 20.88 -15.97 0.37
C ALA A 150 20.39 -17.40 0.63
N ARG A 151 19.62 -17.61 1.71
CA ARG A 151 19.18 -18.95 2.13
C ARG A 151 17.87 -19.39 1.50
N LEU A 152 16.95 -18.47 1.18
CA LEU A 152 15.59 -18.78 0.72
C LEU A 152 15.35 -18.50 -0.76
N LYS A 153 16.24 -17.80 -1.46
CA LYS A 153 15.98 -17.37 -2.85
C LYS A 153 15.69 -18.53 -3.82
N ASP A 154 16.30 -19.68 -3.59
CA ASP A 154 16.18 -20.88 -4.45
C ASP A 154 15.24 -21.92 -3.85
N GLU A 155 14.96 -21.86 -2.53
CA GLU A 155 14.07 -22.78 -1.80
C GLU A 155 12.60 -22.34 -1.82
N ASP A 156 12.32 -21.11 -1.39
CA ASP A 156 11.01 -20.47 -1.46
C ASP A 156 11.16 -18.97 -1.79
N PRO A 157 11.15 -18.61 -3.09
CA PRO A 157 11.33 -17.22 -3.52
C PRO A 157 10.24 -16.26 -3.01
N LEU A 158 9.02 -16.73 -2.71
CA LEU A 158 7.93 -15.90 -2.22
C LEU A 158 8.07 -15.63 -0.72
N LEU A 159 8.34 -16.66 0.07
CA LEU A 159 8.66 -16.50 1.48
C LEU A 159 9.92 -15.63 1.64
N MET A 160 10.92 -15.83 0.78
CA MET A 160 12.10 -14.99 0.76
C MET A 160 11.74 -13.51 0.58
N LYS A 161 10.92 -13.16 -0.42
CA LYS A 161 10.52 -11.77 -0.66
C LYS A 161 9.75 -11.17 0.52
N ALA A 162 8.83 -11.93 1.11
CA ALA A 162 8.03 -11.48 2.25
C ALA A 162 8.91 -11.27 3.49
N SER A 163 9.68 -12.26 3.90
CA SER A 163 10.55 -12.20 5.07
C SER A 163 11.71 -11.21 4.89
N TYR A 164 12.28 -11.12 3.69
CA TYR A 164 13.29 -10.13 3.34
C TYR A 164 12.75 -8.70 3.51
N SER A 165 11.55 -8.43 3.00
CA SER A 165 10.95 -7.10 3.08
C SER A 165 10.67 -6.67 4.52
N VAL A 166 10.20 -7.59 5.38
CA VAL A 166 10.04 -7.31 6.80
C VAL A 166 11.39 -7.09 7.49
N ALA A 167 12.39 -7.94 7.19
CA ALA A 167 13.73 -7.81 7.74
C ALA A 167 14.48 -6.54 7.30
N LEU A 168 14.06 -5.88 6.22
CA LEU A 168 14.54 -4.55 5.84
C LEU A 168 14.03 -3.45 6.81
N GLY A 169 12.89 -3.67 7.45
CA GLY A 169 12.18 -2.65 8.22
C GLY A 169 11.35 -1.73 7.32
N ARG A 170 10.57 -0.85 7.94
CA ARG A 170 9.53 -0.05 7.28
C ARG A 170 10.06 0.77 6.08
N TRP A 171 11.10 1.54 6.27
CA TRP A 171 11.54 2.51 5.28
C TRP A 171 12.41 1.91 4.17
N GLU A 172 13.33 1.01 4.53
CA GLU A 172 14.17 0.31 3.55
C GLU A 172 13.33 -0.63 2.66
N SER A 173 12.24 -1.22 3.20
CA SER A 173 11.32 -2.01 2.39
C SER A 173 10.54 -1.17 1.38
N GLU A 174 10.14 0.06 1.71
CA GLU A 174 9.52 0.97 0.74
C GLU A 174 10.52 1.38 -0.35
N ALA A 175 11.76 1.68 0.02
CA ALA A 175 12.82 1.96 -0.96
C ALA A 175 13.09 0.76 -1.88
N TYR A 176 13.07 -0.46 -1.33
CA TYR A 176 13.19 -1.69 -2.10
C TYR A 176 12.04 -1.85 -3.11
N TRP A 177 10.79 -1.66 -2.70
CA TRP A 177 9.63 -1.78 -3.59
C TRP A 177 9.57 -0.65 -4.62
N ALA A 178 9.96 0.57 -4.25
CA ALA A 178 10.06 1.69 -5.19
C ALA A 178 11.03 1.41 -6.35
N ASN A 179 12.04 0.59 -6.13
CA ASN A 179 13.07 0.23 -7.12
C ASN A 179 12.85 -1.16 -7.75
N PHE A 180 11.87 -1.93 -7.27
CA PHE A 180 11.68 -3.33 -7.68
C PHE A 180 11.33 -3.51 -9.16
N TRP A 181 10.61 -2.58 -9.75
CA TRP A 181 10.09 -2.65 -11.12
C TRP A 181 11.16 -2.84 -12.20
N TYR A 182 12.35 -2.29 -12.01
CA TYR A 182 13.40 -2.40 -13.02
C TYR A 182 14.03 -3.81 -13.07
N GLN A 183 13.83 -4.61 -12.03
CA GLN A 183 14.29 -5.99 -11.95
C GLN A 183 13.32 -6.99 -12.62
N GLY A 184 12.11 -6.54 -12.96
CA GLY A 184 11.04 -7.35 -13.53
C GLY A 184 10.37 -6.73 -14.74
N ASP A 185 9.04 -6.68 -14.72
CA ASP A 185 8.25 -6.04 -15.77
C ASP A 185 8.38 -4.51 -15.70
N LYS A 186 9.10 -3.95 -16.67
CA LYS A 186 9.37 -2.51 -16.72
C LYS A 186 8.18 -1.66 -17.14
N THR A 187 7.05 -2.27 -17.51
CA THR A 187 5.83 -1.54 -17.87
C THR A 187 4.95 -1.24 -16.67
N ARG A 188 5.04 -2.04 -15.62
CA ARG A 188 4.24 -1.95 -14.40
C ARG A 188 4.93 -1.08 -13.35
N ARG A 189 4.22 -0.16 -12.75
CA ARG A 189 4.76 0.84 -11.80
C ARG A 189 3.99 0.91 -10.48
N GLU A 190 3.06 -0.01 -10.22
CA GLU A 190 2.22 0.01 -9.02
C GLU A 190 3.06 0.02 -7.74
N LEU A 191 4.10 -0.81 -7.66
CA LEU A 191 4.98 -0.86 -6.49
C LEU A 191 5.66 0.47 -6.22
N LEU A 192 6.13 1.15 -7.26
CA LEU A 192 6.74 2.48 -7.16
C LEU A 192 5.70 3.53 -6.73
N ILE A 193 4.52 3.54 -7.35
CA ILE A 193 3.44 4.47 -7.03
C ILE A 193 3.04 4.31 -5.56
N GLU A 194 2.77 3.09 -5.13
CA GLU A 194 2.31 2.79 -3.78
C GLU A 194 3.37 3.05 -2.70
N SER A 195 4.67 2.99 -3.06
CA SER A 195 5.75 3.27 -2.12
C SER A 195 5.96 4.76 -1.88
N LEU A 196 5.77 5.61 -2.90
CA LEU A 196 6.15 7.02 -2.83
C LEU A 196 4.97 8.00 -2.81
N MET A 197 3.84 7.67 -3.48
CA MET A 197 2.77 8.64 -3.68
C MET A 197 1.90 8.81 -2.42
N GLY A 198 1.49 10.06 -2.15
CA GLY A 198 0.65 10.39 -0.99
C GLY A 198 1.38 10.34 0.36
N ARG A 199 2.72 10.27 0.35
CA ARG A 199 3.55 10.32 1.56
C ARG A 199 3.76 11.74 2.04
N THR A 200 4.05 11.89 3.34
CA THR A 200 4.54 13.15 3.90
C THR A 200 6.01 13.39 3.53
N ASN A 201 6.47 14.65 3.62
CA ASN A 201 7.88 14.97 3.36
C ASN A 201 8.82 14.20 4.29
N GLY A 202 8.45 14.03 5.56
CA GLY A 202 9.22 13.24 6.53
C GLY A 202 9.33 11.75 6.13
N GLU A 203 8.23 11.12 5.69
CA GLU A 203 8.27 9.73 5.20
C GLU A 203 9.14 9.59 3.94
N ILE A 204 9.06 10.53 3.00
CA ILE A 204 9.90 10.52 1.79
C ILE A 204 11.38 10.64 2.15
N ARG A 205 11.73 11.49 3.12
CA ARG A 205 13.11 11.63 3.62
C ARG A 205 13.62 10.31 4.17
N LEU A 206 12.84 9.65 5.04
CA LEU A 206 13.21 8.36 5.63
C LEU A 206 13.37 7.25 4.55
N ILE A 207 12.52 7.23 3.52
CA ILE A 207 12.65 6.30 2.39
C ILE A 207 13.93 6.59 1.58
N LYS A 208 14.25 7.86 1.31
CA LYS A 208 15.46 8.26 0.59
C LYS A 208 16.73 7.88 1.35
N GLU A 209 16.75 8.13 2.66
CA GLU A 209 17.88 7.79 3.54
C GLU A 209 18.08 6.27 3.67
N ALA A 210 17.00 5.51 3.63
CA ALA A 210 17.05 4.05 3.71
C ALA A 210 17.47 3.37 2.39
N PHE A 211 17.48 4.09 1.27
CA PHE A 211 17.85 3.52 -0.03
C PHE A 211 19.35 3.19 -0.10
N THR A 212 19.66 1.92 -0.35
CA THR A 212 21.05 1.42 -0.42
C THR A 212 21.28 0.63 -1.71
N ASP A 213 21.72 1.31 -2.76
CA ASP A 213 22.15 0.69 -4.00
C ASP A 213 23.40 1.41 -4.53
N LYS A 214 24.53 0.68 -4.57
CA LYS A 214 25.81 1.22 -5.00
C LYS A 214 25.83 1.68 -6.47
N LYS A 215 24.96 1.09 -7.31
CA LYS A 215 24.83 1.49 -8.72
C LYS A 215 24.42 2.96 -8.86
N TYR A 216 23.65 3.46 -7.91
CA TYR A 216 23.13 4.83 -7.89
C TYR A 216 23.72 5.67 -6.76
N ASP A 217 24.90 5.33 -6.27
CA ASP A 217 25.56 6.01 -5.15
C ASP A 217 24.68 6.12 -3.89
N ASN A 218 23.85 5.12 -3.66
CA ASN A 218 22.83 5.09 -2.61
C ASN A 218 21.82 6.26 -2.68
N SER A 219 21.58 6.81 -3.87
CA SER A 219 20.64 7.90 -4.11
C SER A 219 19.41 7.41 -4.87
N LEU A 220 18.25 7.40 -4.20
CA LEU A 220 16.97 7.08 -4.82
C LEU A 220 16.63 8.08 -5.94
N ILE A 221 16.97 9.35 -5.75
CA ILE A 221 16.76 10.39 -6.77
C ILE A 221 17.57 10.07 -8.03
N LYS A 222 18.86 9.68 -7.87
CA LYS A 222 19.69 9.30 -9.00
C LYS A 222 19.12 8.08 -9.73
N CYS A 223 18.68 7.06 -8.98
CA CYS A 223 18.03 5.88 -9.54
C CYS A 223 16.79 6.27 -10.38
N MET A 224 15.89 7.10 -9.86
CA MET A 224 14.69 7.52 -10.59
C MET A 224 15.02 8.38 -11.82
N LYS A 225 16.04 9.22 -11.74
CA LYS A 225 16.50 10.03 -12.89
C LYS A 225 17.06 9.17 -14.02
N GLU A 226 17.80 8.13 -13.70
CA GLU A 226 18.46 7.27 -14.69
C GLU A 226 17.51 6.21 -15.28
N GLU A 227 16.64 5.62 -14.47
CA GLU A 227 15.86 4.46 -14.88
C GLU A 227 14.47 4.81 -15.44
N LEU A 228 13.86 5.93 -15.06
CA LEU A 228 12.56 6.33 -15.59
C LEU A 228 12.70 7.05 -16.94
N LYS A 229 11.79 6.74 -17.87
CA LYS A 229 11.67 7.47 -19.15
C LYS A 229 11.41 8.96 -18.88
N GLU A 230 11.89 9.83 -19.76
CA GLU A 230 11.68 11.27 -19.67
C GLU A 230 10.26 11.63 -20.07
N ASP A 231 9.34 11.59 -19.11
CA ASP A 231 7.92 11.84 -19.30
C ASP A 231 7.30 12.56 -18.07
N LYS A 232 5.98 12.77 -18.11
CA LYS A 232 5.24 13.43 -17.03
C LYS A 232 5.21 12.58 -15.75
N PHE A 233 5.24 11.25 -15.86
CA PHE A 233 5.30 10.36 -14.71
C PHE A 233 6.62 10.53 -13.94
N LYS A 234 7.75 10.54 -14.65
CA LYS A 234 9.07 10.83 -14.03
C LYS A 234 9.07 12.19 -13.34
N LYS A 235 8.51 13.23 -13.99
CA LYS A 235 8.42 14.56 -13.35
C LYS A 235 7.63 14.52 -12.05
N ALA A 236 6.50 13.80 -12.02
CA ALA A 236 5.71 13.63 -10.80
C ALA A 236 6.49 12.90 -9.70
N VAL A 237 7.20 11.81 -10.03
CA VAL A 237 8.04 11.07 -9.08
C VAL A 237 9.14 11.97 -8.51
N LEU A 238 9.85 12.72 -9.35
CA LEU A 238 10.90 13.64 -8.89
C LEU A 238 10.34 14.76 -8.03
N MET A 239 9.14 15.29 -8.36
CA MET A 239 8.47 16.30 -7.55
C MET A 239 8.14 15.79 -6.13
N VAL A 240 7.73 14.53 -5.98
CA VAL A 240 7.55 13.90 -4.66
C VAL A 240 8.87 13.80 -3.90
N LEU A 241 9.95 13.40 -4.59
CA LEU A 241 11.28 13.24 -3.97
C LEU A 241 11.95 14.58 -3.60
N ASP A 242 11.44 15.71 -4.08
CA ASP A 242 11.88 17.06 -3.70
C ASP A 242 11.41 17.48 -2.29
N GLU A 243 10.51 16.71 -1.65
CA GLU A 243 10.01 16.97 -0.27
C GLU A 243 9.38 18.38 -0.11
N ARG A 244 8.63 18.83 -1.11
CA ARG A 244 7.98 20.16 -1.12
C ARG A 244 6.47 20.10 -1.05
N ARG A 245 5.93 19.01 -0.55
CA ARG A 245 4.49 18.88 -0.33
C ARG A 245 4.06 19.83 0.79
N MET A 246 2.90 20.47 0.64
CA MET A 246 2.29 21.28 1.70
C MET A 246 2.13 20.43 2.96
N GLU A 247 2.63 20.96 4.09
CA GLU A 247 2.55 20.25 5.37
C GLU A 247 1.10 20.28 5.88
N GLU A 248 0.68 19.16 6.47
CA GLU A 248 -0.65 19.02 7.08
C GLU A 248 -0.71 19.73 8.44
N TYR A 249 0.40 19.73 9.18
CA TYR A 249 0.52 20.25 10.53
C TYR A 249 1.62 21.32 10.60
N ASP A 250 1.43 22.30 11.49
CA ASP A 250 2.48 23.25 11.83
C ASP A 250 3.56 22.59 12.72
N HIS A 251 4.62 23.36 13.05
CA HIS A 251 5.71 22.89 13.90
C HIS A 251 5.29 22.60 15.35
N TYR A 252 4.07 22.99 15.76
CA TYR A 252 3.48 22.65 17.05
C TYR A 252 2.55 21.43 16.98
N GLY A 253 2.42 20.76 15.82
CA GLY A 253 1.53 19.63 15.61
C GLY A 253 0.06 20.00 15.48
N ARG A 254 -0.29 21.27 15.23
CA ARG A 254 -1.65 21.72 14.99
C ARG A 254 -1.98 21.67 13.50
N LEU A 255 -3.19 21.23 13.17
CA LEU A 255 -3.66 21.21 11.78
C LEU A 255 -3.58 22.62 11.18
N GLN A 256 -2.99 22.74 10.00
CA GLN A 256 -2.92 24.02 9.30
C GLN A 256 -4.29 24.45 8.78
N PRO A 257 -4.65 25.76 8.89
CA PRO A 257 -5.91 26.24 8.35
C PRO A 257 -5.94 26.09 6.82
N ILE A 258 -7.11 25.79 6.29
CA ILE A 258 -7.32 25.67 4.85
C ILE A 258 -7.44 27.08 4.25
N ASP A 259 -6.63 27.35 3.23
CA ASP A 259 -6.77 28.54 2.39
C ASP A 259 -7.84 28.30 1.31
N TYR A 260 -9.06 28.75 1.56
CA TYR A 260 -10.17 28.58 0.63
C TYR A 260 -10.00 29.38 -0.68
N GLY A 261 -9.25 30.48 -0.67
CA GLY A 261 -8.91 31.21 -1.89
C GLY A 261 -8.03 30.35 -2.83
N LEU A 262 -7.05 29.66 -2.25
CA LEU A 262 -6.22 28.71 -2.97
C LEU A 262 -7.02 27.47 -3.42
N VAL A 263 -7.99 27.00 -2.62
CA VAL A 263 -8.90 25.90 -3.01
C VAL A 263 -9.69 26.28 -4.26
N ASP A 264 -10.30 27.48 -4.30
CA ASP A 264 -11.09 27.94 -5.42
C ASP A 264 -10.23 28.06 -6.70
N GLN A 265 -9.01 28.56 -6.57
CA GLN A 265 -8.05 28.65 -7.66
C GLN A 265 -7.67 27.25 -8.19
N ASP A 266 -7.30 26.34 -7.28
CA ASP A 266 -6.92 24.96 -7.63
C ASP A 266 -8.10 24.22 -8.30
N VAL A 267 -9.33 24.40 -7.83
CA VAL A 267 -10.55 23.82 -8.42
C VAL A 267 -10.77 24.33 -9.86
N ALA A 268 -10.61 25.64 -10.10
CA ALA A 268 -10.74 26.24 -11.42
C ALA A 268 -9.65 25.71 -12.38
N ASP A 269 -8.41 25.59 -11.90
CA ASP A 269 -7.29 25.08 -12.68
C ASP A 269 -7.46 23.58 -13.00
N LEU A 270 -7.91 22.78 -12.04
CA LEU A 270 -8.20 21.36 -12.26
C LEU A 270 -9.35 21.16 -13.24
N ARG A 271 -10.41 21.98 -13.15
CA ARG A 271 -11.51 21.92 -14.12
C ARG A 271 -11.06 22.26 -15.52
N ARG A 272 -10.20 23.27 -15.68
CA ARG A 272 -9.60 23.65 -16.97
C ARG A 272 -8.69 22.53 -17.49
N ALA A 273 -7.88 21.93 -16.61
CA ALA A 273 -6.97 20.84 -16.95
C ALA A 273 -7.70 19.59 -17.47
N VAL A 274 -8.79 19.19 -16.83
CA VAL A 274 -9.59 18.03 -17.25
C VAL A 274 -10.30 18.28 -18.58
N ARG A 275 -10.80 19.49 -18.81
CA ARG A 275 -11.55 19.86 -20.04
C ARG A 275 -10.65 20.16 -21.23
N SER A 276 -9.36 20.42 -21.02
CA SER A 276 -8.46 20.73 -22.16
C SER A 276 -8.37 19.52 -23.11
N GLU A 277 -8.44 19.73 -24.40
CA GLU A 277 -8.30 18.67 -25.41
C GLU A 277 -6.91 18.04 -25.34
N LYS A 278 -5.88 18.88 -25.25
CA LYS A 278 -4.47 18.46 -25.15
C LYS A 278 -3.82 18.99 -23.87
N GLY A 279 -3.00 18.21 -23.24
CA GLY A 279 -2.29 18.61 -22.01
C GLY A 279 -3.18 18.52 -20.75
N GLY A 280 -2.95 19.44 -19.79
CA GLY A 280 -3.64 19.48 -18.49
C GLY A 280 -3.03 18.58 -17.42
N GLU A 281 -2.38 17.47 -17.76
CA GLU A 281 -1.79 16.54 -16.80
C GLU A 281 -0.74 17.20 -15.90
N THR A 282 0.06 18.13 -16.43
CA THR A 282 1.07 18.83 -15.61
C THR A 282 0.43 19.65 -14.49
N ALA A 283 -0.65 20.37 -14.76
CA ALA A 283 -1.38 21.12 -13.73
C ALA A 283 -1.99 20.17 -12.68
N MET A 284 -2.63 19.06 -13.11
CA MET A 284 -3.15 18.05 -12.20
C MET A 284 -2.05 17.45 -11.32
N ILE A 285 -0.89 17.07 -11.88
CA ILE A 285 0.26 16.56 -11.14
C ILE A 285 0.71 17.57 -10.10
N THR A 286 0.94 18.83 -10.50
CA THR A 286 1.47 19.86 -9.60
C THR A 286 0.56 20.06 -8.39
N ILE A 287 -0.74 20.21 -8.61
CA ILE A 287 -1.70 20.43 -7.55
C ILE A 287 -1.79 19.17 -6.65
N ILE A 288 -2.07 18.02 -7.24
CA ILE A 288 -2.35 16.80 -6.45
C ILE A 288 -1.11 16.29 -5.69
N VAL A 289 0.08 16.44 -6.25
CA VAL A 289 1.32 16.01 -5.57
C VAL A 289 1.72 16.97 -4.46
N GLN A 290 1.51 18.27 -4.62
CA GLN A 290 2.04 19.28 -3.70
C GLN A 290 1.08 19.73 -2.60
N ARG A 291 -0.24 19.53 -2.73
CA ARG A 291 -1.19 19.94 -1.68
C ARG A 291 -1.26 18.91 -0.55
N SER A 292 -1.58 19.39 0.67
CA SER A 292 -1.84 18.52 1.84
C SER A 292 -3.13 17.72 1.69
N ASP A 293 -3.31 16.69 2.48
CA ASP A 293 -4.51 15.85 2.43
C ASP A 293 -5.78 16.65 2.77
N SER A 294 -5.72 17.53 3.77
CA SER A 294 -6.85 18.40 4.14
C SER A 294 -7.22 19.36 3.00
N HIS A 295 -6.21 19.97 2.37
CA HIS A 295 -6.43 20.86 1.23
C HIS A 295 -7.03 20.10 0.03
N LEU A 296 -6.53 18.91 -0.27
CA LEU A 296 -7.08 18.06 -1.33
C LEU A 296 -8.53 17.62 -1.05
N ARG A 297 -8.89 17.33 0.21
CA ARG A 297 -10.29 17.07 0.58
C ARG A 297 -11.19 18.27 0.29
N ALA A 298 -10.74 19.46 0.65
CA ALA A 298 -11.49 20.69 0.36
C ALA A 298 -11.64 20.91 -1.15
N ILE A 299 -10.59 20.69 -1.95
CA ILE A 299 -10.66 20.74 -3.42
C ILE A 299 -11.70 19.74 -3.96
N LEU A 300 -11.68 18.48 -3.50
CA LEU A 300 -12.60 17.45 -3.98
C LEU A 300 -14.06 17.78 -3.65
N GLN A 301 -14.31 18.28 -2.44
CA GLN A 301 -15.66 18.72 -2.00
C GLN A 301 -16.14 19.92 -2.81
N GLU A 302 -15.29 20.92 -2.97
CA GLU A 302 -15.63 22.13 -3.72
C GLU A 302 -15.84 21.84 -5.20
N TYR A 303 -14.99 20.98 -5.82
CA TYR A 303 -15.17 20.55 -7.21
C TYR A 303 -16.53 19.85 -7.40
N GLU A 304 -16.90 18.96 -6.49
CA GLU A 304 -18.19 18.28 -6.56
C GLU A 304 -19.36 19.24 -6.32
N ARG A 305 -19.22 20.18 -5.39
CA ARG A 305 -20.24 21.21 -5.12
C ARG A 305 -20.51 22.08 -6.35
N GLN A 306 -19.42 22.55 -7.03
CA GLN A 306 -19.53 23.46 -8.18
C GLN A 306 -19.98 22.74 -9.46
N PHE A 307 -19.44 21.54 -9.73
CA PHE A 307 -19.60 20.89 -11.03
C PHE A 307 -20.46 19.64 -11.02
N ARG A 308 -20.94 19.20 -9.86
CA ARG A 308 -21.68 17.94 -9.68
C ARG A 308 -20.96 16.74 -10.29
N ALA A 309 -19.64 16.73 -10.21
CA ALA A 309 -18.74 15.75 -10.81
C ALA A 309 -17.65 15.32 -9.84
N ASN A 310 -17.21 14.08 -9.93
CA ASN A 310 -16.14 13.54 -9.11
C ASN A 310 -14.80 13.76 -9.82
N PHE A 311 -13.95 14.62 -9.26
CA PHE A 311 -12.66 14.95 -9.85
C PHE A 311 -11.75 13.73 -10.04
N ALA A 312 -11.71 12.79 -9.08
CA ALA A 312 -10.86 11.61 -9.19
C ALA A 312 -11.22 10.75 -10.41
N ARG A 313 -12.52 10.62 -10.70
CA ARG A 313 -13.00 9.94 -11.91
C ARG A 313 -12.68 10.72 -13.17
N ASP A 314 -12.85 12.04 -13.14
CA ASP A 314 -12.55 12.89 -14.29
C ASP A 314 -11.05 12.86 -14.62
N ALA A 315 -10.18 12.90 -13.61
CA ALA A 315 -8.73 12.80 -13.76
C ALA A 315 -8.30 11.45 -14.35
N LEU A 316 -8.88 10.33 -13.86
CA LEU A 316 -8.58 8.99 -14.37
C LEU A 316 -9.08 8.81 -15.82
N LYS A 317 -10.24 9.39 -16.16
CA LYS A 317 -10.75 9.45 -17.54
C LYS A 317 -9.84 10.24 -18.45
N LYS A 318 -9.33 11.39 -17.98
CA LYS A 318 -8.44 12.28 -18.74
C LYS A 318 -7.10 11.62 -18.99
N SER A 319 -6.57 10.87 -18.04
CA SER A 319 -5.24 10.27 -18.06
C SER A 319 -5.34 8.75 -17.90
N GLY A 320 -5.65 8.04 -18.99
CA GLY A 320 -5.68 6.58 -19.05
C GLY A 320 -4.28 5.94 -19.08
N ASN A 321 -3.37 6.40 -18.22
CA ASN A 321 -1.95 6.06 -18.24
C ASN A 321 -1.36 6.10 -16.81
N LEU A 322 -0.04 5.97 -16.66
CA LEU A 322 0.66 6.01 -15.36
C LEU A 322 0.38 7.29 -14.55
N VAL A 323 0.15 8.43 -15.20
CA VAL A 323 -0.22 9.67 -14.49
C VAL A 323 -1.59 9.51 -13.84
N GLY A 324 -2.57 8.97 -14.55
CA GLY A 324 -3.90 8.70 -13.99
C GLY A 324 -3.85 7.74 -12.80
N GLU A 325 -3.05 6.67 -12.89
CA GLU A 325 -2.84 5.74 -11.78
C GLU A 325 -2.23 6.41 -10.55
N LEU A 326 -1.23 7.25 -10.75
CA LEU A 326 -0.57 8.01 -9.69
C LEU A 326 -1.56 8.97 -9.00
N LEU A 327 -2.30 9.76 -9.80
CA LEU A 327 -3.31 10.69 -9.28
C LEU A 327 -4.42 9.95 -8.53
N ALA A 328 -4.91 8.84 -9.09
CA ALA A 328 -5.91 8.01 -8.44
C ALA A 328 -5.43 7.45 -7.09
N HIS A 329 -4.15 7.04 -7.01
CA HIS A 329 -3.60 6.55 -5.75
C HIS A 329 -3.62 7.61 -4.64
N ILE A 330 -3.18 8.84 -4.95
CA ILE A 330 -3.20 9.93 -3.99
C ILE A 330 -4.64 10.28 -3.59
N LEU A 331 -5.50 10.55 -4.57
CA LEU A 331 -6.87 11.02 -4.34
C LEU A 331 -7.72 10.01 -3.58
N ASN A 332 -7.61 8.73 -3.90
CA ASN A 332 -8.33 7.69 -3.16
C ASN A 332 -7.81 7.54 -1.72
N GLY A 333 -6.52 7.78 -1.49
CA GLY A 333 -5.96 7.85 -0.14
C GLY A 333 -6.51 9.04 0.66
N VAL A 334 -6.67 10.19 0.01
CA VAL A 334 -7.27 11.40 0.59
C VAL A 334 -8.76 11.20 0.91
N ILE A 335 -9.51 10.53 0.04
CA ILE A 335 -10.92 10.23 0.25
C ILE A 335 -11.12 9.27 1.41
N ASN A 336 -10.51 8.10 1.34
CA ASN A 336 -10.57 7.08 2.39
C ASN A 336 -9.41 6.08 2.25
N ARG A 337 -8.35 6.28 3.01
CA ARG A 337 -7.14 5.46 2.93
C ARG A 337 -7.39 3.98 3.26
N PRO A 338 -8.11 3.60 4.34
CA PRO A 338 -8.43 2.20 4.62
C PRO A 338 -9.22 1.52 3.49
N VAL A 339 -10.19 2.19 2.90
CA VAL A 339 -10.99 1.66 1.77
C VAL A 339 -10.13 1.48 0.53
N ARG A 340 -9.26 2.45 0.21
CA ARG A 340 -8.29 2.32 -0.88
C ARG A 340 -7.42 1.09 -0.68
N ASP A 341 -6.87 0.91 0.51
CA ASP A 341 -5.92 -0.15 0.81
C ASP A 341 -6.61 -1.54 0.84
N ALA A 342 -7.86 -1.61 1.29
CA ALA A 342 -8.70 -2.80 1.16
C ALA A 342 -8.96 -3.18 -0.30
N LEU A 343 -9.25 -2.20 -1.17
CA LEU A 343 -9.39 -2.40 -2.62
C LEU A 343 -8.11 -2.91 -3.26
N LEU A 344 -6.96 -2.34 -2.90
CA LEU A 344 -5.67 -2.76 -3.40
C LEU A 344 -5.35 -4.21 -3.00
N LEU A 345 -5.62 -4.59 -1.75
CA LEU A 345 -5.46 -5.98 -1.29
C LEU A 345 -6.39 -6.91 -2.08
N HIS A 346 -7.67 -6.53 -2.21
CA HIS A 346 -8.62 -7.34 -2.98
C HIS A 346 -8.19 -7.53 -4.43
N HIS A 347 -7.69 -6.48 -5.07
CA HIS A 347 -7.14 -6.56 -6.42
C HIS A 347 -6.01 -7.60 -6.51
N ALA A 348 -5.04 -7.58 -5.58
CA ALA A 348 -3.95 -8.55 -5.57
C ALA A 348 -4.44 -9.99 -5.28
N ILE A 349 -5.44 -10.15 -4.42
CA ILE A 349 -6.04 -11.44 -4.07
C ILE A 349 -6.82 -12.03 -5.25
N SER A 350 -7.63 -11.20 -5.93
CA SER A 350 -8.54 -11.62 -6.99
C SER A 350 -7.92 -11.60 -8.40
N ALA A 351 -6.74 -10.98 -8.56
CA ALA A 351 -6.06 -10.90 -9.84
C ALA A 351 -5.79 -12.29 -10.45
N SER A 352 -5.80 -12.35 -11.76
CA SER A 352 -5.52 -13.60 -12.50
C SER A 352 -4.19 -14.22 -12.05
N ARG A 353 -4.15 -15.55 -11.95
CA ARG A 353 -2.89 -16.28 -11.68
C ARG A 353 -1.82 -16.04 -12.75
N LYS A 354 -2.22 -15.54 -13.93
CA LYS A 354 -1.31 -15.15 -15.01
C LYS A 354 -0.66 -13.79 -14.81
N ASP A 355 -1.20 -12.96 -13.89
CA ASP A 355 -0.56 -11.71 -13.53
C ASP A 355 0.70 -11.99 -12.70
N GLY A 356 1.87 -11.83 -13.34
CA GLY A 356 3.17 -12.10 -12.72
C GLY A 356 3.50 -11.20 -11.53
N LEU A 357 2.84 -10.02 -11.40
CA LEU A 357 3.11 -9.06 -10.32
C LEU A 357 2.17 -9.22 -9.12
N ARG A 358 1.09 -10.02 -9.23
CA ARG A 358 0.07 -10.10 -8.16
C ARG A 358 0.61 -10.50 -6.80
N ARG A 359 1.59 -11.41 -6.77
CA ARG A 359 2.19 -11.91 -5.52
C ARG A 359 3.05 -10.85 -4.85
N GLU A 360 3.85 -10.16 -5.63
CA GLU A 360 4.65 -9.02 -5.18
C GLU A 360 3.77 -7.87 -4.67
N LEU A 361 2.67 -7.58 -5.35
CA LEU A 361 1.68 -6.60 -4.90
C LEU A 361 1.05 -7.00 -3.56
N LEU A 362 0.66 -8.27 -3.41
CA LEU A 362 0.11 -8.76 -2.13
C LEU A 362 1.13 -8.64 -1.01
N ILE A 363 2.35 -9.13 -1.21
CA ILE A 363 3.43 -9.08 -0.22
C ILE A 363 3.74 -7.62 0.17
N SER A 364 3.98 -6.73 -0.81
CA SER A 364 4.35 -5.34 -0.54
C SER A 364 3.26 -4.59 0.23
N ARG A 365 1.98 -4.82 -0.10
CA ARG A 365 0.82 -4.20 0.56
C ARG A 365 0.66 -4.70 1.99
N LEU A 366 0.73 -6.02 2.22
CA LEU A 366 0.66 -6.59 3.56
C LEU A 366 1.83 -6.10 4.43
N VAL A 367 3.07 -6.11 3.91
CA VAL A 367 4.24 -5.60 4.63
C VAL A 367 4.10 -4.11 4.94
N ARG A 368 3.55 -3.31 4.02
CA ARG A 368 3.32 -1.87 4.24
C ARG A 368 2.33 -1.60 5.35
N TYR A 369 1.22 -2.36 5.39
CA TYR A 369 0.12 -2.06 6.32
C TYR A 369 0.35 -2.66 7.72
N HIS A 370 1.11 -3.74 7.85
CA HIS A 370 1.33 -4.38 9.16
C HIS A 370 2.15 -3.52 10.14
N TRP A 371 2.93 -2.53 9.64
CA TRP A 371 3.67 -1.61 10.50
C TRP A 371 2.80 -0.67 11.32
N ASP A 372 1.53 -0.52 10.94
CA ASP A 372 0.55 0.32 11.60
C ASP A 372 -0.67 -0.53 11.99
N PRO A 373 -0.74 -1.03 13.24
CA PRO A 373 -1.82 -1.92 13.68
C PRO A 373 -3.20 -1.26 13.64
N ASP A 374 -3.29 0.04 13.86
CA ASP A 374 -4.57 0.77 13.81
C ASP A 374 -5.06 0.87 12.37
N HIS A 375 -4.15 1.20 11.46
CA HIS A 375 -4.47 1.20 10.04
C HIS A 375 -4.84 -0.21 9.54
N MET A 376 -4.12 -1.25 9.93
CA MET A 376 -4.45 -2.63 9.56
C MET A 376 -5.85 -3.02 10.06
N ARG A 377 -6.26 -2.62 11.28
CA ARG A 377 -7.63 -2.85 11.78
C ARG A 377 -8.66 -2.15 10.91
N ALA A 378 -8.43 -0.89 10.57
CA ALA A 378 -9.32 -0.13 9.69
C ALA A 378 -9.41 -0.74 8.27
N VAL A 379 -8.31 -1.23 7.71
CA VAL A 379 -8.29 -1.93 6.42
C VAL A 379 -9.07 -3.25 6.49
N LYS A 380 -8.91 -4.05 7.55
CA LYS A 380 -9.67 -5.30 7.77
C LYS A 380 -11.17 -5.02 7.86
N GLN A 381 -11.57 -3.97 8.59
CA GLN A 381 -12.96 -3.55 8.69
C GLN A 381 -13.51 -3.13 7.32
N ALA A 382 -12.83 -2.24 6.60
CA ALA A 382 -13.23 -1.80 5.27
C ALA A 382 -13.33 -2.96 4.26
N TYR A 383 -12.43 -3.93 4.38
CA TYR A 383 -12.45 -5.15 3.56
C TYR A 383 -13.69 -5.99 3.85
N ARG A 384 -14.02 -6.23 5.13
CA ARG A 384 -15.20 -6.99 5.56
C ARG A 384 -16.50 -6.31 5.12
N GLU A 385 -16.61 -5.00 5.32
CA GLU A 385 -17.80 -4.22 4.91
C GLU A 385 -18.04 -4.28 3.40
N ARG A 386 -16.97 -4.23 2.62
CA ARG A 386 -17.09 -4.17 1.15
C ARG A 386 -17.27 -5.54 0.50
N TYR A 387 -16.62 -6.57 1.02
CA TYR A 387 -16.57 -7.90 0.39
C TYR A 387 -17.31 -8.98 1.19
N ASN A 388 -17.92 -8.59 2.30
CA ASN A 388 -18.64 -9.50 3.22
C ASN A 388 -17.80 -10.71 3.64
N ARG A 389 -16.48 -10.51 3.83
CA ARG A 389 -15.50 -11.55 4.09
C ARG A 389 -14.32 -11.03 4.88
N GLY A 390 -13.73 -11.86 5.77
CA GLY A 390 -12.51 -11.55 6.49
C GLY A 390 -11.28 -11.42 5.57
N LEU A 391 -10.42 -10.43 5.81
CA LEU A 391 -9.18 -10.27 5.03
C LEU A 391 -8.26 -11.48 5.19
N SER A 392 -8.08 -11.99 6.42
CA SER A 392 -7.21 -13.14 6.70
C SER A 392 -7.67 -14.40 5.96
N ASP A 393 -8.99 -14.65 5.91
CA ASP A 393 -9.56 -15.79 5.17
C ASP A 393 -9.34 -15.63 3.66
N ALA A 394 -9.52 -14.42 3.14
CA ALA A 394 -9.28 -14.14 1.73
C ALA A 394 -7.80 -14.34 1.34
N VAL A 395 -6.86 -13.95 2.20
CA VAL A 395 -5.43 -14.17 2.01
C VAL A 395 -5.11 -15.66 2.06
N ARG A 396 -5.64 -16.41 3.04
CA ARG A 396 -5.44 -17.86 3.18
C ARG A 396 -5.86 -18.63 1.94
N GLU A 397 -7.01 -18.30 1.36
CA GLU A 397 -7.49 -18.97 0.15
C GLU A 397 -6.73 -18.57 -1.13
N ALA A 398 -6.18 -17.36 -1.17
CA ALA A 398 -5.43 -16.86 -2.32
C ALA A 398 -3.96 -17.28 -2.34
N THR A 399 -3.46 -17.79 -1.21
CA THR A 399 -2.06 -18.15 -1.00
C THR A 399 -1.92 -19.62 -0.62
N SER A 400 -0.70 -20.14 -0.61
CA SER A 400 -0.43 -21.53 -0.24
C SER A 400 0.99 -21.68 0.30
N GLY A 401 1.26 -22.74 1.07
CA GLY A 401 2.58 -23.03 1.62
C GLY A 401 3.04 -22.02 2.67
N GLU A 402 4.33 -21.99 2.91
CA GLU A 402 4.96 -21.22 3.99
C GLU A 402 4.83 -19.71 3.80
N TRP A 403 4.94 -19.21 2.55
CA TRP A 403 4.71 -17.79 2.27
C TRP A 403 3.27 -17.35 2.53
N GLY A 404 2.30 -18.23 2.31
CA GLY A 404 0.89 -17.98 2.64
C GLY A 404 0.69 -17.83 4.15
N MET A 405 1.28 -18.72 4.95
CA MET A 405 1.28 -18.61 6.41
C MET A 405 1.91 -17.29 6.88
N PHE A 406 3.01 -16.88 6.27
CA PHE A 406 3.65 -15.60 6.57
C PHE A 406 2.73 -14.42 6.25
N CYS A 407 2.02 -14.45 5.11
CA CYS A 407 1.05 -13.42 4.74
C CYS A 407 -0.15 -13.35 5.70
N GLU A 408 -0.63 -14.49 6.20
CA GLU A 408 -1.67 -14.54 7.23
C GLU A 408 -1.21 -13.89 8.53
N GLU A 409 0.03 -14.17 8.96
CA GLU A 409 0.62 -13.55 10.15
C GLU A 409 0.75 -12.02 10.01
N LEU A 410 1.04 -11.50 8.81
CA LEU A 410 1.04 -10.06 8.53
C LEU A 410 -0.35 -9.41 8.65
N CYS A 411 -1.44 -10.15 8.49
CA CYS A 411 -2.80 -9.64 8.66
C CYS A 411 -3.20 -9.43 10.13
N ILE A 412 -2.40 -9.87 11.09
CA ILE A 412 -2.70 -9.74 12.52
C ILE A 412 -2.29 -8.34 12.98
N ALA A 413 -3.28 -7.52 13.37
CA ALA A 413 -3.04 -6.21 13.97
C ALA A 413 -2.55 -6.38 15.42
N ARG A 414 -1.23 -6.40 15.61
CA ARG A 414 -0.61 -6.58 16.94
C ARG A 414 -0.39 -5.21 17.57
N THR A 415 -1.09 -4.95 18.68
CA THR A 415 -0.78 -3.81 19.53
C THR A 415 0.28 -4.20 20.55
N PRO A 416 1.23 -3.30 20.88
CA PRO A 416 2.12 -3.53 22.00
C PRO A 416 1.31 -3.83 23.27
N PRO A 417 1.76 -4.71 24.17
CA PRO A 417 1.10 -4.92 25.44
C PRO A 417 0.95 -3.57 26.14
N ASP A 418 -0.26 -3.29 26.61
CA ASP A 418 -0.58 -2.02 27.26
C ASP A 418 0.22 -1.94 28.58
N VAL A 419 1.34 -1.26 28.55
CA VAL A 419 2.27 -1.07 29.69
C VAL A 419 1.54 -0.51 30.91
N ARG A 420 0.42 0.22 30.70
CA ARG A 420 -0.42 0.77 31.77
C ARG A 420 -1.17 -0.30 32.61
N ARG A 421 -1.26 -1.53 32.14
CA ARG A 421 -1.86 -2.63 32.93
C ARG A 421 -0.96 -3.16 34.04
N PHE A 422 0.35 -3.02 33.93
CA PHE A 422 1.30 -3.50 34.93
C PHE A 422 1.43 -2.55 36.14
N ASP A 423 1.27 -1.25 35.93
CA ASP A 423 1.34 -0.28 37.03
C ASP A 423 0.12 -0.31 37.98
N LYS A 424 -1.01 -0.90 37.56
CA LYS A 424 -2.19 -1.06 38.41
C LYS A 424 -2.16 -2.28 39.33
N ILE A 425 -1.30 -3.24 39.07
CA ILE A 425 -1.22 -4.48 39.89
C ILE A 425 -0.28 -4.31 41.08
N SER A 426 0.68 -3.37 41.03
CA SER A 426 1.64 -3.13 42.10
C SER A 426 1.11 -2.32 43.28
N TYR A 427 -0.11 -1.77 43.22
CA TYR A 427 -0.71 -0.98 44.33
C TYR A 427 -1.88 -1.66 45.04
N SER A 428 -2.10 -2.96 44.82
CA SER A 428 -3.18 -3.72 45.48
C SER A 428 -2.70 -4.69 46.56
N VAL A 429 -1.48 -4.54 47.04
CA VAL A 429 -1.00 -5.32 48.20
C VAL A 429 -0.49 -4.32 49.26
N ARG A 430 -1.42 -3.81 50.04
CA ARG A 430 -1.23 -3.37 51.43
C ARG A 430 -2.52 -3.57 52.19
#